data_a1b11183cb2fd3440035d72e799f427e
#
_entry.id   a1b11183cb2fd3440035d72e799f427e
#
_cell.length_a   1.000
_cell.length_b   1.000
_cell.length_c   1.000
_cell.angle_alpha   90.00
_cell.angle_beta   90.00
_cell.angle_gamma   90.00
#
_symmetry.space_group_name_H-M   'P 1'
#
loop_
_entity.id
_entity.type
_entity.pdbx_description
1 polymer ?
#
loop_
_entity_poly.entity_id
_entity_poly.type
_entity_poly.pdbx_seq_one_letter_code
_entity_poly.pdbx_strand_id
1 'polypeptide(L)'
;MYFALLKTIGLFQKRTAVTKEDARKSNSFLRGVVVCVVATKKGVDSMAKKRANGEGSIRKRSDGRWEGRYTAGYDDKTGKRIIKNVLGKTQAECKAKLSAAMESVKGIDVSRADEYTVATWLRSWYDIYAKPNVRVATADRYQLMVEQYTIPRIGSIKLSKLTAHDLQKLYKELMENGRIDRKSGHGNPGLSSTTVRSLHLMLHNAFERAVKERLILRNPTEDCIAPKIQKFEMQILQPEHIKDYLDAADRRGLLPMFYLELVSGLRKGELTALLWSDL
;
A
#
# COMPACT_ATOMS: atom_id res chain seq x y z
N MET A 1 -14.60 -37.26 -17.38
CA MET A 1 -15.17 -37.10 -18.73
C MET A 1 -15.18 -35.63 -19.07
N TYR A 2 -14.06 -35.12 -19.59
CA TYR A 2 -13.89 -33.82 -20.30
C TYR A 2 -12.38 -33.66 -20.58
N PHE A 3 -11.91 -34.51 -21.48
CA PHE A 3 -10.63 -34.38 -22.18
C PHE A 3 -10.98 -34.62 -23.65
N ALA A 4 -11.04 -33.58 -24.42
CA ALA A 4 -10.89 -33.52 -25.87
C ALA A 4 -11.48 -32.22 -26.39
N LEU A 5 -10.62 -31.28 -26.72
CA LEU A 5 -10.83 -30.31 -27.81
C LEU A 5 -9.78 -29.19 -27.71
N LEU A 6 -8.60 -29.44 -28.26
CA LEU A 6 -7.68 -28.40 -28.74
C LEU A 6 -6.56 -29.06 -29.54
N LYS A 7 -6.97 -29.58 -30.70
CA LYS A 7 -6.08 -29.81 -31.86
C LYS A 7 -6.81 -29.18 -33.04
N THR A 8 -6.31 -28.09 -33.50
CA THR A 8 -6.35 -27.60 -34.89
C THR A 8 -6.15 -26.10 -34.87
N ILE A 9 -4.99 -25.67 -35.17
CA ILE A 9 -4.61 -24.58 -36.08
C ILE A 9 -3.09 -24.54 -36.07
N GLY A 10 -2.53 -25.27 -37.02
CA GLY A 10 -1.14 -25.16 -37.40
C GLY A 10 -0.95 -23.95 -38.29
N LEU A 11 0.00 -23.11 -37.98
CA LEU A 11 0.63 -22.23 -38.92
C LEU A 11 2.13 -22.31 -38.77
N PHE A 12 2.68 -23.06 -39.68
CA PHE A 12 4.06 -23.25 -40.05
C PHE A 12 4.66 -21.92 -40.52
N GLN A 13 5.65 -21.41 -39.83
CA GLN A 13 6.53 -20.40 -40.41
C GLN A 13 7.93 -20.98 -40.60
N LYS A 14 8.21 -21.32 -41.85
CA LYS A 14 9.53 -21.73 -42.38
C LYS A 14 10.51 -20.55 -42.25
N ARG A 15 11.55 -20.73 -41.47
CA ARG A 15 12.77 -19.93 -41.54
C ARG A 15 13.58 -20.45 -42.70
N THR A 16 13.74 -19.67 -43.77
CA THR A 16 14.75 -19.87 -44.79
C THR A 16 16.07 -19.25 -44.34
N ALA A 17 17.07 -20.10 -44.20
CA ALA A 17 18.46 -19.69 -43.98
C ALA A 17 19.03 -19.12 -45.28
N VAL A 18 19.51 -17.89 -45.23
CA VAL A 18 20.31 -17.28 -46.33
C VAL A 18 21.78 -17.65 -46.11
N THR A 19 22.35 -18.36 -47.03
CA THR A 19 23.74 -18.81 -47.00
C THR A 19 24.71 -17.70 -47.48
N LYS A 20 25.93 -17.78 -46.92
CA LYS A 20 27.02 -16.79 -47.10
C LYS A 20 27.64 -16.68 -48.50
N GLU A 21 26.99 -17.11 -49.54
CA GLU A 21 27.58 -17.15 -50.90
C GLU A 21 27.13 -16.05 -51.86
N ASP A 22 26.09 -15.27 -51.53
CA ASP A 22 25.58 -14.23 -52.44
C ASP A 22 26.23 -12.83 -52.29
N ALA A 23 27.24 -12.70 -51.45
CA ALA A 23 27.92 -11.42 -51.18
C ALA A 23 29.21 -11.19 -52.00
N ARG A 24 29.48 -12.00 -53.06
CA ARG A 24 30.76 -11.91 -53.83
C ARG A 24 30.65 -11.50 -55.29
N LYS A 25 29.52 -11.01 -55.76
CA LYS A 25 29.40 -10.60 -57.19
C LYS A 25 28.82 -9.21 -57.39
N SER A 26 29.42 -8.18 -56.81
CA SER A 26 29.22 -6.80 -57.31
C SER A 26 30.38 -5.88 -56.93
N ASN A 27 31.57 -6.18 -57.33
CA ASN A 27 32.70 -5.29 -57.19
C ASN A 27 33.54 -5.25 -58.45
N SER A 28 32.99 -4.67 -59.52
CA SER A 28 33.77 -4.20 -60.68
C SER A 28 32.91 -3.22 -61.44
N PHE A 29 33.05 -1.96 -61.14
CA PHE A 29 33.01 -0.85 -62.15
C PHE A 29 32.99 0.47 -61.36
N LEU A 30 34.06 1.14 -61.35
CA LEU A 30 34.30 2.57 -61.47
C LEU A 30 35.68 2.95 -60.90
N ARG A 31 36.67 2.82 -61.75
CA ARG A 31 37.96 3.54 -61.63
C ARG A 31 37.77 4.98 -62.11
N GLY A 32 38.30 5.90 -61.29
CA GLY A 32 38.76 7.18 -61.81
C GLY A 32 37.88 8.36 -61.48
N VAL A 33 38.20 9.05 -60.37
CA VAL A 33 38.41 10.50 -60.30
C VAL A 33 39.12 10.77 -58.96
N VAL A 34 40.38 11.12 -59.03
CA VAL A 34 41.15 11.68 -57.92
C VAL A 34 40.81 13.16 -57.84
N VAL A 35 40.06 13.54 -56.83
CA VAL A 35 39.91 14.94 -56.45
C VAL A 35 40.60 15.11 -55.06
N CYS A 36 41.73 15.81 -55.10
CA CYS A 36 42.34 16.32 -53.86
C CYS A 36 41.44 17.32 -53.21
N VAL A 37 40.85 16.89 -52.08
CA VAL A 37 40.19 17.81 -51.18
C VAL A 37 41.11 18.06 -49.96
N VAL A 38 41.61 19.27 -49.89
CA VAL A 38 42.36 19.80 -48.72
C VAL A 38 41.48 19.72 -47.49
N ALA A 39 41.93 18.90 -46.57
CA ALA A 39 41.22 18.75 -45.26
C ALA A 39 41.45 20.00 -44.41
N THR A 40 40.52 20.91 -44.43
CA THR A 40 40.38 21.89 -43.35
C THR A 40 39.77 21.20 -42.12
N LYS A 41 40.58 20.97 -41.08
CA LYS A 41 40.10 20.57 -39.75
C LYS A 41 39.23 21.69 -39.18
N LYS A 42 37.92 21.68 -39.48
CA LYS A 42 36.93 22.33 -38.64
C LYS A 42 36.54 21.33 -37.55
N GLY A 43 36.73 21.75 -36.29
CA GLY A 43 36.35 20.99 -35.13
C GLY A 43 34.89 20.58 -35.25
N VAL A 44 34.63 19.27 -35.18
CA VAL A 44 33.29 18.73 -35.04
C VAL A 44 32.89 19.00 -33.61
N ASP A 45 32.20 20.11 -33.38
CA ASP A 45 31.40 20.28 -32.18
C ASP A 45 30.46 19.07 -32.08
N SER A 46 30.75 18.18 -31.16
CA SER A 46 29.85 17.09 -30.84
C SER A 46 28.57 17.69 -30.30
N MET A 47 27.58 17.87 -31.16
CA MET A 47 26.24 18.23 -30.72
C MET A 47 25.81 17.21 -29.69
N ALA A 48 25.80 17.62 -28.42
CA ALA A 48 25.31 16.81 -27.33
C ALA A 48 23.91 16.35 -27.71
N LYS A 49 23.71 15.03 -27.87
CA LYS A 49 22.42 14.44 -28.20
C LYS A 49 21.39 14.98 -27.22
N LYS A 50 20.35 15.64 -27.72
CA LYS A 50 19.20 16.06 -26.91
C LYS A 50 18.65 14.82 -26.22
N ARG A 51 18.50 14.89 -24.90
CA ARG A 51 17.89 13.81 -24.12
C ARG A 51 16.44 13.64 -24.53
N ALA A 52 15.93 12.41 -24.41
CA ALA A 52 14.53 12.12 -24.69
C ALA A 52 13.61 12.87 -23.71
N ASN A 53 12.39 13.17 -24.17
CA ASN A 53 11.38 13.78 -23.32
C ASN A 53 11.09 12.84 -22.12
N GLY A 54 11.17 13.38 -20.90
CA GLY A 54 10.94 12.60 -19.69
C GLY A 54 12.20 12.18 -18.92
N GLU A 55 13.41 12.24 -19.51
CA GLU A 55 14.67 11.84 -18.82
C GLU A 55 15.17 12.85 -17.77
N GLY A 56 14.47 13.95 -17.56
CA GLY A 56 14.92 15.04 -16.68
C GLY A 56 16.14 15.81 -17.21
N SER A 57 16.53 16.86 -16.52
CA SER A 57 17.69 17.67 -16.86
C SER A 57 18.72 17.66 -15.74
N ILE A 58 20.01 17.63 -16.07
CA ILE A 58 21.11 17.72 -15.11
C ILE A 58 21.96 18.93 -15.48
N ARG A 59 22.23 19.81 -14.50
CA ARG A 59 23.07 21.00 -14.67
C ARG A 59 24.05 21.13 -13.50
N LYS A 60 25.19 21.76 -13.73
CA LYS A 60 26.11 22.17 -12.67
C LYS A 60 25.68 23.53 -12.14
N ARG A 61 25.58 23.67 -10.83
CA ARG A 61 25.24 24.91 -10.15
C ARG A 61 26.52 25.75 -9.94
N SER A 62 26.34 27.03 -9.65
CA SER A 62 27.43 27.95 -9.31
C SER A 62 28.17 27.55 -8.02
N ASP A 63 27.49 26.82 -7.12
CA ASP A 63 28.07 26.29 -5.87
C ASP A 63 28.90 24.99 -6.07
N GLY A 64 29.14 24.58 -7.34
CA GLY A 64 29.93 23.41 -7.69
C GLY A 64 29.18 22.07 -7.65
N ARG A 65 27.97 22.02 -7.07
CA ARG A 65 27.13 20.82 -7.01
C ARG A 65 26.36 20.61 -8.30
N TRP A 66 25.95 19.36 -8.53
CA TRP A 66 25.11 18.98 -9.64
C TRP A 66 23.65 18.93 -9.23
N GLU A 67 22.78 19.52 -10.02
CA GLU A 67 21.33 19.54 -9.84
C GLU A 67 20.64 18.77 -10.96
N GLY A 68 19.86 17.75 -10.59
CA GLY A 68 18.94 17.04 -11.45
C GLY A 68 17.51 17.56 -11.25
N ARG A 69 16.81 17.88 -12.34
CA ARG A 69 15.40 18.30 -12.30
C ARG A 69 14.55 17.32 -13.09
N TYR A 70 13.41 16.94 -12.53
CA TYR A 70 12.45 16.09 -13.21
C TYR A 70 11.03 16.55 -12.95
N THR A 71 10.12 16.21 -13.86
CA THR A 71 8.69 16.44 -13.67
C THR A 71 8.13 15.28 -12.85
N ALA A 72 7.65 15.58 -11.64
CA ALA A 72 7.06 14.60 -10.77
C ALA A 72 5.57 14.35 -11.06
N GLY A 73 4.89 15.28 -11.72
CA GLY A 73 3.48 15.20 -12.10
C GLY A 73 2.97 16.55 -12.59
N TYR A 74 1.67 16.68 -12.69
CA TYR A 74 0.97 17.91 -13.01
C TYR A 74 -0.02 18.21 -11.87
N ASP A 75 -0.21 19.47 -11.57
CA ASP A 75 -1.21 19.94 -10.61
C ASP A 75 -2.59 19.87 -11.27
N ASP A 76 -3.51 19.08 -10.73
CA ASP A 76 -4.86 18.85 -11.28
C ASP A 76 -5.69 20.13 -11.34
N LYS A 77 -5.46 21.10 -10.43
CA LYS A 77 -6.22 22.36 -10.34
C LYS A 77 -5.71 23.43 -11.32
N THR A 78 -4.40 23.46 -11.54
CA THR A 78 -3.76 24.53 -12.32
C THR A 78 -3.14 24.06 -13.62
N GLY A 79 -3.06 22.75 -13.87
CA GLY A 79 -2.40 22.13 -15.02
C GLY A 79 -0.88 22.36 -15.09
N LYS A 80 -0.28 22.97 -14.08
CA LYS A 80 1.14 23.28 -14.03
C LYS A 80 1.99 22.05 -13.69
N ARG A 81 3.20 22.00 -14.25
CA ARG A 81 4.17 20.92 -13.96
C ARG A 81 4.70 21.05 -12.53
N ILE A 82 4.64 19.96 -11.78
CA ILE A 82 5.30 19.83 -10.48
C ILE A 82 6.73 19.39 -10.75
N ILE A 83 7.70 20.27 -10.51
CA ILE A 83 9.13 19.99 -10.72
C ILE A 83 9.79 19.74 -9.39
N LYS A 84 10.46 18.58 -9.26
CA LYS A 84 11.30 18.24 -8.09
C LYS A 84 12.78 18.23 -8.48
N ASN A 85 13.66 18.58 -7.52
CA ASN A 85 15.09 18.70 -7.73
C ASN A 85 15.83 17.66 -6.87
N VAL A 86 16.93 17.14 -7.41
CA VAL A 86 17.86 16.23 -6.72
C VAL A 86 19.26 16.81 -6.79
N LEU A 87 20.00 16.78 -5.70
CA LEU A 87 21.36 17.30 -5.62
C LEU A 87 22.39 16.17 -5.44
N GLY A 88 23.52 16.29 -6.12
CA GLY A 88 24.66 15.40 -6.01
C GLY A 88 25.99 16.16 -6.00
N LYS A 89 27.01 15.60 -5.35
CA LYS A 89 28.39 16.16 -5.39
C LYS A 89 29.04 15.95 -6.76
N THR A 90 28.76 14.82 -7.39
CA THR A 90 29.24 14.46 -8.73
C THR A 90 28.10 14.31 -9.73
N GLN A 91 28.40 14.39 -11.02
CA GLN A 91 27.42 14.19 -12.08
C GLN A 91 26.84 12.77 -12.08
N ALA A 92 27.68 11.77 -11.80
CA ALA A 92 27.28 10.37 -11.74
C ALA A 92 26.31 10.12 -10.55
N GLU A 93 26.62 10.65 -9.38
CA GLU A 93 25.77 10.59 -8.18
C GLU A 93 24.42 11.29 -8.45
N CYS A 94 24.44 12.47 -9.04
CA CYS A 94 23.22 13.20 -9.38
C CYS A 94 22.37 12.42 -10.38
N LYS A 95 22.99 11.78 -11.39
CA LYS A 95 22.27 10.94 -12.35
C LYS A 95 21.63 9.71 -11.70
N ALA A 96 22.36 9.02 -10.84
CA ALA A 96 21.85 7.87 -10.10
C ALA A 96 20.67 8.24 -9.18
N LYS A 97 20.81 9.33 -8.42
CA LYS A 97 19.73 9.87 -7.58
C LYS A 97 18.53 10.34 -8.40
N LEU A 98 18.75 10.93 -9.57
CA LEU A 98 17.69 11.36 -10.47
C LEU A 98 16.90 10.18 -11.01
N SER A 99 17.58 9.13 -11.49
CA SER A 99 16.91 7.93 -11.99
C SER A 99 16.12 7.22 -10.89
N ALA A 100 16.68 7.07 -9.69
CA ALA A 100 15.98 6.49 -8.55
C ALA A 100 14.74 7.32 -8.14
N ALA A 101 14.88 8.66 -8.13
CA ALA A 101 13.75 9.55 -7.81
C ALA A 101 12.65 9.51 -8.88
N MET A 102 13.00 9.39 -10.14
CA MET A 102 12.03 9.24 -11.23
C MET A 102 11.31 7.89 -11.18
N GLU A 103 12.04 6.82 -10.85
CA GLU A 103 11.48 5.48 -10.66
C GLU A 103 10.49 5.46 -9.48
N SER A 104 10.85 6.10 -8.36
CA SER A 104 10.00 6.18 -7.17
C SER A 104 8.70 6.99 -7.35
N VAL A 105 8.66 7.87 -8.35
CA VAL A 105 7.47 8.69 -8.68
C VAL A 105 6.64 8.07 -9.80
N LYS A 106 7.22 7.12 -10.54
CA LYS A 106 6.55 6.46 -11.66
C LYS A 106 5.34 5.67 -11.16
N GLY A 107 4.15 6.15 -11.48
CA GLY A 107 2.89 5.52 -11.07
C GLY A 107 2.19 6.15 -9.86
N ILE A 108 2.76 7.19 -9.23
CA ILE A 108 2.09 7.98 -8.20
C ILE A 108 1.49 9.25 -8.83
N ASP A 109 0.28 9.58 -8.39
CA ASP A 109 -0.29 10.90 -8.61
C ASP A 109 0.26 11.86 -7.54
N VAL A 110 1.39 12.51 -7.86
CA VAL A 110 2.14 13.33 -6.89
C VAL A 110 1.35 14.55 -6.43
N SER A 111 0.43 15.08 -7.24
CA SER A 111 -0.39 16.22 -6.85
C SER A 111 -1.33 15.83 -5.71
N ARG A 112 -1.94 14.67 -5.78
CA ARG A 112 -2.86 14.13 -4.78
C ARG A 112 -2.14 13.51 -3.57
N ALA A 113 -1.02 12.81 -3.81
CA ALA A 113 -0.27 12.14 -2.74
C ALA A 113 0.27 13.08 -1.66
N ASP A 114 0.71 14.28 -2.07
CA ASP A 114 1.25 15.30 -1.14
C ASP A 114 0.14 16.08 -0.39
N GLU A 115 -1.12 16.01 -0.82
CA GLU A 115 -2.27 16.62 -0.14
C GLU A 115 -2.74 15.81 1.07
N TYR A 116 -2.58 14.47 1.04
CA TYR A 116 -3.09 13.62 2.10
C TYR A 116 -2.10 13.43 3.26
N THR A 117 -2.62 13.64 4.47
CA THR A 117 -2.03 13.08 5.70
C THR A 117 -2.67 11.72 5.99
N VAL A 118 -2.06 10.93 6.88
CA VAL A 118 -2.65 9.67 7.34
C VAL A 118 -4.06 9.91 7.91
N ALA A 119 -4.26 11.00 8.67
CA ALA A 119 -5.57 11.33 9.24
C ALA A 119 -6.61 11.61 8.16
N THR A 120 -6.30 12.48 7.19
CA THR A 120 -7.26 12.84 6.13
C THR A 120 -7.58 11.66 5.23
N TRP A 121 -6.58 10.81 4.93
CA TRP A 121 -6.79 9.59 4.16
C TRP A 121 -7.67 8.58 4.89
N LEU A 122 -7.38 8.27 6.15
CA LEU A 122 -8.14 7.26 6.91
C LEU A 122 -9.60 7.66 7.11
N ARG A 123 -9.89 8.96 7.32
CA ARG A 123 -11.27 9.46 7.39
C ARG A 123 -11.98 9.31 6.05
N SER A 124 -11.35 9.74 4.96
CA SER A 124 -11.89 9.58 3.61
C SER A 124 -12.13 8.11 3.25
N TRP A 125 -11.16 7.24 3.56
CA TRP A 125 -11.31 5.79 3.36
C TRP A 125 -12.46 5.21 4.19
N TYR A 126 -12.58 5.62 5.45
CA TYR A 126 -13.66 5.15 6.31
C TYR A 126 -15.03 5.55 5.77
N ASP A 127 -15.22 6.82 5.44
CA ASP A 127 -16.52 7.34 5.00
C ASP A 127 -16.94 6.80 3.62
N ILE A 128 -16.00 6.73 2.67
CA ILE A 128 -16.31 6.37 1.28
C ILE A 128 -16.30 4.86 1.06
N TYR A 129 -15.33 4.14 1.65
CA TYR A 129 -15.09 2.73 1.30
C TYR A 129 -15.48 1.74 2.40
N ALA A 130 -15.21 2.06 3.67
CA ALA A 130 -15.42 1.11 4.75
C ALA A 130 -16.87 1.12 5.25
N LYS A 131 -17.36 2.27 5.69
CA LYS A 131 -18.67 2.41 6.31
C LYS A 131 -19.84 1.85 5.49
N PRO A 132 -19.94 2.08 4.16
CA PRO A 132 -21.04 1.55 3.36
C PRO A 132 -21.02 0.03 3.18
N ASN A 133 -19.84 -0.61 3.36
CA ASN A 133 -19.61 -2.01 3.00
C ASN A 133 -19.49 -2.95 4.20
N VAL A 134 -19.62 -2.43 5.44
CA VAL A 134 -19.51 -3.24 6.66
C VAL A 134 -20.75 -3.09 7.54
N ARG A 135 -20.96 -4.07 8.43
CA ARG A 135 -22.03 -4.00 9.43
C ARG A 135 -21.77 -2.83 10.40
N VAL A 136 -22.84 -2.24 10.96
CA VAL A 136 -22.78 -1.09 11.86
C VAL A 136 -21.77 -1.29 12.99
N ALA A 137 -21.81 -2.42 13.69
CA ALA A 137 -20.86 -2.71 14.76
C ALA A 137 -19.39 -2.78 14.31
N THR A 138 -19.13 -3.16 13.06
CA THR A 138 -17.78 -3.14 12.46
C THR A 138 -17.38 -1.71 12.09
N ALA A 139 -18.33 -0.91 11.58
CA ALA A 139 -18.10 0.50 11.27
C ALA A 139 -17.71 1.28 12.53
N ASP A 140 -18.45 1.12 13.62
CA ASP A 140 -18.16 1.75 14.92
C ASP A 140 -16.78 1.37 15.43
N ARG A 141 -16.41 0.09 15.30
CA ARG A 141 -15.08 -0.40 15.67
C ARG A 141 -13.99 0.21 14.79
N TYR A 142 -14.20 0.34 13.49
CA TYR A 142 -13.25 0.99 12.59
C TYR A 142 -13.11 2.47 12.91
N GLN A 143 -14.21 3.17 13.18
CA GLN A 143 -14.19 4.58 13.60
C GLN A 143 -13.37 4.76 14.88
N LEU A 144 -13.58 3.91 15.89
CA LEU A 144 -12.79 3.92 17.12
C LEU A 144 -11.30 3.70 16.83
N MET A 145 -10.96 2.72 15.98
CA MET A 145 -9.57 2.42 15.60
C MET A 145 -8.91 3.59 14.88
N VAL A 146 -9.62 4.26 14.00
CA VAL A 146 -9.12 5.42 13.24
C VAL A 146 -8.95 6.62 14.18
N GLU A 147 -10.02 7.05 14.86
CA GLU A 147 -10.03 8.31 15.60
C GLU A 147 -9.29 8.26 16.94
N GLN A 148 -9.36 7.14 17.66
CA GLN A 148 -8.83 7.06 19.01
C GLN A 148 -7.43 6.43 19.07
N TYR A 149 -7.14 5.48 18.18
CA TYR A 149 -5.87 4.75 18.26
C TYR A 149 -4.86 5.24 17.23
N THR A 150 -5.27 5.51 15.99
CA THR A 150 -4.34 5.78 14.89
C THR A 150 -4.04 7.27 14.73
N ILE A 151 -5.07 8.11 14.59
CA ILE A 151 -4.91 9.53 14.29
C ILE A 151 -4.10 10.30 15.36
N PRO A 152 -4.30 10.10 16.66
CA PRO A 152 -3.55 10.85 17.66
C PRO A 152 -2.04 10.59 17.63
N ARG A 153 -1.61 9.45 17.06
CA ARG A 153 -0.21 8.99 17.07
C ARG A 153 0.52 9.24 15.76
N ILE A 154 -0.11 8.89 14.64
CA ILE A 154 0.52 8.97 13.31
C ILE A 154 -0.27 9.82 12.31
N GLY A 155 -1.40 10.41 12.71
CA GLY A 155 -2.29 11.14 11.80
C GLY A 155 -1.68 12.35 11.12
N SER A 156 -0.70 13.02 11.75
CA SER A 156 0.00 14.20 11.20
C SER A 156 1.02 13.85 10.11
N ILE A 157 1.42 12.59 10.00
CA ILE A 157 2.41 12.14 9.02
C ILE A 157 1.79 12.23 7.62
N LYS A 158 2.54 12.75 6.64
CA LYS A 158 2.12 12.70 5.25
C LYS A 158 2.03 11.26 4.77
N LEU A 159 0.98 10.91 4.04
CA LEU A 159 0.74 9.55 3.56
C LEU A 159 1.92 9.01 2.74
N SER A 160 2.53 9.86 1.91
CA SER A 160 3.72 9.54 1.09
C SER A 160 5.01 9.28 1.91
N LYS A 161 5.04 9.69 3.18
CA LYS A 161 6.21 9.55 4.08
C LYS A 161 6.03 8.50 5.16
N LEU A 162 4.87 7.87 5.24
CA LEU A 162 4.59 6.84 6.23
C LEU A 162 5.47 5.62 5.98
N THR A 163 6.16 5.15 7.02
CA THR A 163 7.04 4.00 6.95
C THR A 163 6.51 2.82 7.76
N ALA A 164 6.96 1.60 7.44
CA ALA A 164 6.68 0.41 8.24
C ALA A 164 7.18 0.55 9.69
N HIS A 165 8.28 1.29 9.89
CA HIS A 165 8.81 1.57 11.22
C HIS A 165 7.86 2.40 12.08
N ASP A 166 7.18 3.40 11.51
CA ASP A 166 6.19 4.22 12.22
C ASP A 166 5.00 3.38 12.66
N LEU A 167 4.54 2.46 11.79
CA LEU A 167 3.48 1.52 12.11
C LEU A 167 3.90 0.52 13.20
N GLN A 168 5.14 0.03 13.14
CA GLN A 168 5.65 -0.88 14.15
C GLN A 168 5.76 -0.22 15.53
N LYS A 169 6.16 1.06 15.59
CA LYS A 169 6.13 1.87 16.82
C LYS A 169 4.71 2.03 17.34
N LEU A 170 3.75 2.33 16.45
CA LEU A 170 2.34 2.42 16.80
C LEU A 170 1.83 1.13 17.45
N TYR A 171 2.14 -0.03 16.87
CA TYR A 171 1.70 -1.31 17.44
C TYR A 171 2.30 -1.56 18.82
N LYS A 172 3.59 -1.27 19.01
CA LYS A 172 4.26 -1.39 20.29
C LYS A 172 3.61 -0.49 21.35
N GLU A 173 3.43 0.78 21.04
CA GLU A 173 2.82 1.76 21.94
C GLU A 173 1.39 1.37 22.33
N LEU A 174 0.59 0.87 21.37
CA LEU A 174 -0.77 0.42 21.64
C LEU A 174 -0.81 -0.82 22.56
N MET A 175 0.15 -1.73 22.42
CA MET A 175 0.26 -2.89 23.33
C MET A 175 0.72 -2.51 24.73
N GLU A 176 1.49 -1.43 24.89
CA GLU A 176 1.99 -0.96 26.17
C GLU A 176 0.98 -0.02 26.89
N ASN A 177 0.40 0.96 26.15
CA ASN A 177 -0.38 2.06 26.71
C ASN A 177 -1.63 2.43 25.88
N GLY A 178 -2.18 1.49 25.10
CA GLY A 178 -3.27 1.79 24.16
C GLY A 178 -4.67 1.87 24.77
N ARG A 179 -4.89 1.47 26.03
CA ARG A 179 -6.22 1.42 26.63
C ARG A 179 -6.72 2.82 26.99
N ILE A 180 -7.84 3.22 26.41
CA ILE A 180 -8.48 4.53 26.63
C ILE A 180 -9.29 4.52 27.91
N ASP A 181 -10.08 3.46 28.16
CA ASP A 181 -10.88 3.32 29.36
C ASP A 181 -10.09 2.65 30.49
N ARG A 182 -9.58 3.47 31.40
CA ARG A 182 -8.84 3.02 32.59
C ARG A 182 -9.76 2.66 33.76
N LYS A 183 -11.08 2.94 33.67
CA LYS A 183 -12.02 2.75 34.74
C LYS A 183 -12.44 1.28 34.98
N SER A 184 -12.13 0.40 34.03
CA SER A 184 -12.57 -1.01 34.09
C SER A 184 -11.74 -1.92 34.98
N GLY A 185 -10.86 -1.40 35.86
CA GLY A 185 -10.15 -2.19 36.89
C GLY A 185 -9.15 -3.24 36.35
N HIS A 186 -8.96 -3.33 35.05
CA HIS A 186 -8.01 -4.24 34.44
C HIS A 186 -6.60 -3.65 34.55
N GLY A 187 -5.71 -4.32 35.26
CA GLY A 187 -4.37 -3.83 35.60
C GLY A 187 -3.42 -3.59 34.41
N ASN A 188 -3.79 -3.96 33.19
CA ASN A 188 -2.93 -3.76 32.01
C ASN A 188 -3.36 -2.51 31.21
N PRO A 189 -2.49 -1.48 31.07
CA PRO A 189 -2.79 -0.26 30.33
C PRO A 189 -2.78 -0.47 28.80
N GLY A 190 -2.27 -1.60 28.30
CA GLY A 190 -2.14 -1.91 26.88
C GLY A 190 -3.38 -2.56 26.27
N LEU A 191 -3.44 -2.56 24.94
CA LEU A 191 -4.43 -3.31 24.19
C LEU A 191 -3.98 -4.76 23.99
N SER A 192 -4.95 -5.67 23.84
CA SER A 192 -4.65 -7.07 23.53
C SER A 192 -4.02 -7.20 22.14
N SER A 193 -3.16 -8.20 21.97
CA SER A 193 -2.55 -8.53 20.67
C SER A 193 -3.61 -8.76 19.58
N THR A 194 -4.76 -9.32 19.93
CA THR A 194 -5.90 -9.52 19.02
C THR A 194 -6.47 -8.19 18.53
N THR A 195 -6.59 -7.18 19.41
CA THR A 195 -7.09 -5.86 19.05
C THR A 195 -6.09 -5.14 18.13
N VAL A 196 -4.80 -5.17 18.46
CA VAL A 196 -3.76 -4.54 17.63
C VAL A 196 -3.63 -5.24 16.28
N ARG A 197 -3.79 -6.57 16.24
CA ARG A 197 -3.84 -7.30 14.97
C ARG A 197 -5.05 -6.90 14.11
N SER A 198 -6.22 -6.70 14.73
CA SER A 198 -7.41 -6.21 14.02
C SER A 198 -7.19 -4.81 13.45
N LEU A 199 -6.50 -3.93 14.20
CA LEU A 199 -6.08 -2.62 13.72
C LEU A 199 -5.12 -2.74 12.53
N HIS A 200 -4.12 -3.63 12.60
CA HIS A 200 -3.20 -3.89 11.49
C HIS A 200 -3.96 -4.30 10.22
N LEU A 201 -4.94 -5.22 10.31
CA LEU A 201 -5.75 -5.65 9.15
C LEU A 201 -6.60 -4.50 8.58
N MET A 202 -7.18 -3.65 9.44
CA MET A 202 -7.92 -2.47 9.00
C MET A 202 -7.00 -1.48 8.25
N LEU A 203 -5.81 -1.18 8.80
CA LEU A 203 -4.82 -0.31 8.18
C LEU A 203 -4.31 -0.90 6.86
N HIS A 204 -4.11 -2.23 6.80
CA HIS A 204 -3.72 -2.90 5.57
C HIS A 204 -4.74 -2.65 4.46
N ASN A 205 -6.03 -2.83 4.74
CA ASN A 205 -7.09 -2.57 3.78
C ASN A 205 -7.15 -1.09 3.34
N ALA A 206 -6.96 -0.17 4.29
CA ALA A 206 -6.96 1.27 4.00
C ALA A 206 -5.80 1.69 3.10
N PHE A 207 -4.58 1.19 3.37
CA PHE A 207 -3.41 1.52 2.57
C PHE A 207 -3.37 0.74 1.25
N GLU A 208 -3.91 -0.48 1.19
CA GLU A 208 -4.12 -1.19 -0.06
C GLU A 208 -5.01 -0.39 -1.02
N ARG A 209 -6.04 0.27 -0.48
CA ARG A 209 -6.88 1.19 -1.26
C ARG A 209 -6.08 2.41 -1.73
N ALA A 210 -5.21 2.97 -0.90
CA ALA A 210 -4.34 4.08 -1.27
C ALA A 210 -3.36 3.72 -2.41
N VAL A 211 -2.86 2.48 -2.44
CA VAL A 211 -2.06 1.96 -3.56
C VAL A 211 -2.89 1.91 -4.85
N LYS A 212 -4.12 1.37 -4.78
CA LYS A 212 -5.03 1.31 -5.94
C LYS A 212 -5.39 2.69 -6.48
N GLU A 213 -5.46 3.70 -5.61
CA GLU A 213 -5.67 5.11 -6.00
C GLU A 213 -4.39 5.85 -6.38
N ARG A 214 -3.25 5.15 -6.41
CA ARG A 214 -1.94 5.70 -6.78
C ARG A 214 -1.46 6.84 -5.87
N LEU A 215 -1.92 6.87 -4.62
CA LEU A 215 -1.48 7.82 -3.60
C LEU A 215 -0.15 7.40 -2.98
N ILE A 216 0.10 6.09 -2.90
CA ILE A 216 1.36 5.50 -2.45
C ILE A 216 1.76 4.36 -3.38
N LEU A 217 3.05 4.06 -3.48
CA LEU A 217 3.56 3.00 -4.36
C LEU A 217 3.37 1.60 -3.77
N ARG A 218 3.57 1.48 -2.46
CA ARG A 218 3.56 0.21 -1.74
C ARG A 218 2.82 0.39 -0.44
N ASN A 219 2.19 -0.67 -0.02
CA ASN A 219 1.50 -0.69 1.26
C ASN A 219 2.52 -0.83 2.41
N PRO A 220 2.67 0.18 3.29
CA PRO A 220 3.66 0.12 4.36
C PRO A 220 3.37 -0.95 5.42
N THR A 221 2.15 -1.51 5.46
CA THR A 221 1.81 -2.59 6.39
C THR A 221 2.37 -3.95 5.98
N GLU A 222 2.70 -4.15 4.68
CA GLU A 222 3.28 -5.41 4.19
C GLU A 222 4.64 -5.72 4.82
N ASP A 223 5.44 -4.68 5.06
CA ASP A 223 6.75 -4.79 5.68
C ASP A 223 6.68 -4.81 7.23
N CYS A 224 5.46 -4.79 7.82
CA CYS A 224 5.26 -4.81 9.27
C CYS A 224 5.08 -6.23 9.80
N ILE A 225 5.58 -6.47 11.00
CA ILE A 225 5.33 -7.71 11.74
C ILE A 225 4.03 -7.55 12.53
N ALA A 226 2.97 -8.23 12.09
CA ALA A 226 1.70 -8.24 12.81
C ALA A 226 1.84 -8.94 14.17
N PRO A 227 1.24 -8.43 15.26
CA PRO A 227 1.27 -9.07 16.57
C PRO A 227 0.75 -10.50 16.53
N LYS A 228 1.45 -11.43 17.20
CA LYS A 228 1.01 -12.81 17.33
C LYS A 228 -0.19 -12.89 18.29
N ILE A 229 -1.23 -13.59 17.87
CA ILE A 229 -2.39 -13.83 18.72
C ILE A 229 -1.98 -14.85 19.79
N GLN A 230 -2.12 -14.48 21.05
CA GLN A 230 -2.03 -15.44 22.14
C GLN A 230 -3.35 -16.21 22.18
N LYS A 231 -3.27 -17.52 22.02
CA LYS A 231 -4.44 -18.39 22.21
C LYS A 231 -4.80 -18.38 23.69
N PHE A 232 -6.03 -18.03 23.97
CA PHE A 232 -6.59 -18.12 25.32
C PHE A 232 -7.41 -19.42 25.38
N GLU A 233 -7.12 -20.22 26.39
CA GLU A 233 -7.92 -21.42 26.64
C GLU A 233 -9.24 -21.00 27.29
N MET A 234 -10.34 -21.37 26.63
CA MET A 234 -11.66 -21.03 27.13
C MET A 234 -11.99 -21.90 28.35
N GLN A 235 -12.35 -21.25 29.46
CA GLN A 235 -12.89 -21.94 30.62
C GLN A 235 -14.34 -22.30 30.32
N ILE A 236 -14.65 -23.59 30.42
CA ILE A 236 -16.01 -24.12 30.24
C ILE A 236 -16.67 -24.16 31.63
N LEU A 237 -17.94 -23.76 31.68
CA LEU A 237 -18.73 -23.87 32.89
C LEU A 237 -18.85 -25.36 33.27
N GLN A 238 -18.34 -25.72 34.47
CA GLN A 238 -18.37 -27.07 34.95
C GLN A 238 -19.78 -27.42 35.45
N PRO A 239 -20.24 -28.70 35.36
CA PRO A 239 -21.57 -29.12 35.78
C PRO A 239 -21.90 -28.73 37.21
N GLU A 240 -20.92 -28.76 38.12
CA GLU A 240 -21.07 -28.43 39.54
C GLU A 240 -21.50 -26.98 39.78
N HIS A 241 -21.12 -26.06 38.85
CA HIS A 241 -21.41 -24.62 38.95
C HIS A 241 -22.69 -24.20 38.22
N ILE A 242 -23.37 -25.09 37.51
CA ILE A 242 -24.60 -24.78 36.76
C ILE A 242 -25.70 -24.26 37.66
N LYS A 243 -25.87 -24.88 38.85
CA LYS A 243 -26.87 -24.46 39.79
C LYS A 243 -26.62 -23.04 40.27
N ASP A 244 -25.39 -22.75 40.72
CA ASP A 244 -25.03 -21.42 41.22
C ASP A 244 -25.18 -20.34 40.14
N TYR A 245 -24.89 -20.68 38.89
CA TYR A 245 -25.07 -19.83 37.70
C TYR A 245 -26.55 -19.48 37.50
N LEU A 246 -27.44 -20.48 37.51
CA LEU A 246 -28.88 -20.28 37.34
C LEU A 246 -29.52 -19.54 38.55
N ASP A 247 -29.09 -19.86 39.77
CA ASP A 247 -29.55 -19.15 41.01
C ASP A 247 -29.11 -17.65 40.96
N ALA A 248 -27.94 -17.35 40.41
CA ALA A 248 -27.48 -15.98 40.23
C ALA A 248 -28.28 -15.24 39.11
N ALA A 249 -28.71 -15.95 38.08
CA ALA A 249 -29.59 -15.42 37.05
C ALA A 249 -31.00 -15.13 37.59
N ASP A 250 -31.53 -16.02 38.40
CA ASP A 250 -32.84 -15.88 39.00
C ASP A 250 -32.92 -14.65 39.94
N ARG A 251 -31.92 -14.47 40.81
CA ARG A 251 -31.81 -13.27 41.65
C ARG A 251 -31.84 -11.94 40.89
N ARG A 252 -31.52 -11.96 39.59
CA ARG A 252 -31.54 -10.80 38.69
C ARG A 252 -32.78 -10.73 37.81
N GLY A 253 -33.73 -11.67 37.93
CA GLY A 253 -34.91 -11.78 37.09
C GLY A 253 -34.60 -12.16 35.63
N LEU A 254 -33.45 -12.79 35.38
CA LEU A 254 -32.98 -13.16 34.05
C LEU A 254 -32.93 -14.66 33.79
N LEU A 255 -33.50 -15.46 34.73
CA LEU A 255 -33.47 -16.93 34.67
C LEU A 255 -33.95 -17.50 33.32
N PRO A 256 -35.09 -17.06 32.77
CA PRO A 256 -35.57 -17.65 31.49
C PRO A 256 -34.58 -17.47 30.36
N MET A 257 -33.94 -16.32 30.27
CA MET A 257 -32.96 -16.00 29.22
C MET A 257 -31.71 -16.86 29.36
N PHE A 258 -31.15 -16.96 30.56
CA PHE A 258 -29.92 -17.74 30.79
C PHE A 258 -30.16 -19.24 30.73
N TYR A 259 -31.36 -19.70 31.13
CA TYR A 259 -31.74 -21.09 30.96
C TYR A 259 -31.87 -21.47 29.51
N LEU A 260 -32.53 -20.63 28.70
CA LEU A 260 -32.66 -20.85 27.25
C LEU A 260 -31.28 -20.84 26.55
N GLU A 261 -30.37 -19.93 26.93
CA GLU A 261 -29.01 -19.90 26.41
C GLU A 261 -28.26 -21.20 26.71
N LEU A 262 -28.37 -21.71 27.94
CA LEU A 262 -27.68 -22.93 28.36
C LEU A 262 -28.18 -24.17 27.62
N VAL A 263 -29.48 -24.27 27.39
CA VAL A 263 -30.12 -25.44 26.75
C VAL A 263 -29.96 -25.38 25.22
N SER A 264 -30.06 -24.20 24.63
CA SER A 264 -30.02 -24.03 23.15
C SER A 264 -28.63 -23.81 22.59
N GLY A 265 -27.71 -23.31 23.43
CA GLY A 265 -26.38 -22.91 22.97
C GLY A 265 -26.37 -21.67 22.05
N LEU A 266 -27.45 -20.91 22.02
CA LEU A 266 -27.57 -19.69 21.24
C LEU A 266 -26.56 -18.62 21.69
N ARG A 267 -25.98 -17.91 20.74
CA ARG A 267 -25.16 -16.75 21.07
C ARG A 267 -26.03 -15.61 21.61
N LYS A 268 -25.47 -14.75 22.46
CA LYS A 268 -26.18 -13.59 23.02
C LYS A 268 -26.97 -12.80 21.97
N GLY A 269 -26.38 -12.54 20.80
CA GLY A 269 -27.04 -11.79 19.73
C GLY A 269 -28.20 -12.54 19.08
N GLU A 270 -28.12 -13.86 18.99
CA GLU A 270 -29.18 -14.73 18.49
C GLU A 270 -30.31 -14.81 19.52
N LEU A 271 -29.95 -14.99 20.79
CA LEU A 271 -30.91 -15.04 21.89
C LEU A 271 -31.73 -13.74 22.03
N THR A 272 -31.06 -12.58 21.96
CA THR A 272 -31.74 -11.26 22.04
C THR A 272 -32.54 -10.88 20.82
N ALA A 273 -32.34 -11.54 19.69
CA ALA A 273 -33.06 -11.33 18.44
C ALA A 273 -34.26 -12.26 18.27
N LEU A 274 -34.47 -13.21 19.18
CA LEU A 274 -35.63 -14.12 19.14
C LEU A 274 -36.94 -13.35 19.21
N LEU A 275 -37.88 -13.71 18.35
CA LEU A 275 -39.24 -13.25 18.33
C LEU A 275 -40.18 -14.37 18.80
N TRP A 276 -41.37 -14.02 19.28
CA TRP A 276 -42.39 -14.99 19.62
C TRP A 276 -42.81 -15.89 18.46
N SER A 277 -42.60 -15.43 17.22
CA SER A 277 -42.83 -16.24 16.03
C SER A 277 -41.79 -17.35 15.80
N ASP A 278 -40.66 -17.31 16.51
CA ASP A 278 -39.56 -18.27 16.36
C ASP A 278 -39.68 -19.44 17.35
N LEU A 279 -40.64 -19.35 18.28
CA LEU A 279 -40.99 -20.33 19.29
C LEU A 279 -42.26 -21.08 18.91
#